data_1143badde6e5aa94deea2fe4071faffb
#
_entry.id   1143badde6e5aa94deea2fe4071faffb
#
_cell.length_a   1.000
_cell.length_b   1.000
_cell.length_c   1.000
_cell.angle_alpha   90.00
_cell.angle_beta   90.00
_cell.angle_gamma   90.00
#
_symmetry.space_group_name_H-M   'P 1'
#
loop_
_entity.id
_entity.type
_entity.pdbx_description
1 polymer ?
#
loop_
_entity_poly.entity_id
_entity_poly.type
_entity_poly.pdbx_seq_one_letter_code
_entity_poly.pdbx_strand_id
1 'polypeptide(L)'
;NRLLNLSVLSLGLTLGAAQAASSLSDVTWTQDADTRQVACTYTLTGDAALVTAEVLVAGEPIDGAHLGFFIGDVNRVIAAGEGHWLSWRPDKAWPGDPQAVTLRLKATAPEDGPDYLVVDLSADRLGDVRYFASAEALPYGGLTNDVYRTEKLVLRRIPAAGVVWNMGSPATE
;
A
#
# COMPACT_ATOMS: atom_id res chain seq x y z
N ASN A 1 -61.15 -35.49 0.61
CA ASN A 1 -59.81 -35.30 0.05
C ASN A 1 -59.25 -33.95 0.46
N ARG A 2 -58.40 -33.93 1.49
CA ARG A 2 -57.59 -32.78 1.89
C ARG A 2 -56.19 -32.95 1.35
N LEU A 3 -55.78 -32.07 0.41
CA LEU A 3 -54.43 -31.98 -0.09
C LEU A 3 -53.59 -31.20 0.93
N LEU A 4 -52.59 -31.87 1.55
CA LEU A 4 -51.55 -31.24 2.35
C LEU A 4 -50.51 -30.62 1.38
N ASN A 5 -50.42 -29.28 1.40
CA ASN A 5 -49.35 -28.54 0.78
C ASN A 5 -48.11 -28.59 1.71
N LEU A 6 -47.09 -29.33 1.29
CA LEU A 6 -45.80 -29.37 1.95
C LEU A 6 -44.92 -28.24 1.38
N SER A 7 -44.83 -27.13 2.11
CA SER A 7 -43.88 -26.07 1.77
C SER A 7 -42.46 -26.49 2.21
N VAL A 8 -41.59 -26.74 1.25
CA VAL A 8 -40.17 -26.96 1.47
C VAL A 8 -39.49 -25.60 1.65
N LEU A 9 -39.15 -25.30 2.88
CA LEU A 9 -38.33 -24.12 3.22
C LEU A 9 -36.86 -24.47 2.92
N SER A 10 -36.33 -24.01 1.80
CA SER A 10 -34.90 -24.12 1.49
C SER A 10 -34.12 -23.08 2.26
N LEU A 11 -33.43 -23.52 3.32
CA LEU A 11 -32.48 -22.70 4.06
C LEU A 11 -31.18 -22.62 3.23
N GLY A 12 -31.03 -21.52 2.49
CA GLY A 12 -29.78 -21.22 1.77
C GLY A 12 -28.66 -20.91 2.75
N LEU A 13 -27.76 -21.88 2.97
CA LEU A 13 -26.53 -21.67 3.73
C LEU A 13 -25.53 -20.95 2.82
N THR A 14 -25.40 -19.63 2.95
CA THR A 14 -24.29 -18.89 2.32
C THR A 14 -23.03 -19.18 3.12
N LEU A 15 -22.21 -20.13 2.62
CA LEU A 15 -20.83 -20.24 3.09
C LEU A 15 -20.08 -18.98 2.63
N GLY A 16 -19.89 -18.04 3.54
CA GLY A 16 -18.91 -17.00 3.36
C GLY A 16 -17.54 -17.67 3.29
N ALA A 17 -16.84 -17.54 2.17
CA ALA A 17 -15.45 -17.96 2.08
C ALA A 17 -14.66 -17.13 3.12
N ALA A 18 -14.09 -17.78 4.13
CA ALA A 18 -13.15 -17.13 5.02
C ALA A 18 -11.94 -16.70 4.17
N GLN A 19 -11.68 -15.41 4.09
CA GLN A 19 -10.48 -14.89 3.44
C GLN A 19 -9.25 -15.38 4.20
N ALA A 20 -8.30 -15.95 3.46
CA ALA A 20 -7.03 -16.38 4.05
C ALA A 20 -6.17 -15.15 4.32
N ALA A 21 -5.71 -14.99 5.56
CA ALA A 21 -4.83 -13.89 5.90
C ALA A 21 -3.58 -13.91 5.00
N SER A 22 -3.28 -12.76 4.41
CA SER A 22 -2.10 -12.63 3.55
C SER A 22 -0.83 -12.63 4.38
N SER A 23 0.19 -13.35 3.94
CA SER A 23 1.49 -13.38 4.61
C SER A 23 2.65 -13.34 3.62
N LEU A 24 3.77 -12.75 4.07
CA LEU A 24 5.02 -12.66 3.32
C LEU A 24 5.99 -13.72 3.83
N SER A 25 6.65 -14.43 2.91
CA SER A 25 7.73 -15.38 3.20
C SER A 25 8.87 -15.24 2.18
N ASP A 26 9.96 -15.95 2.42
CA ASP A 26 11.13 -16.02 1.54
C ASP A 26 11.68 -14.65 1.17
N VAL A 27 11.58 -13.70 2.09
CA VAL A 27 12.06 -12.33 1.88
C VAL A 27 13.59 -12.35 1.88
N THR A 28 14.17 -12.07 0.72
CA THR A 28 15.61 -11.94 0.57
C THR A 28 15.95 -10.62 -0.08
N TRP A 29 17.10 -10.05 0.26
CA TRP A 29 17.59 -8.83 -0.36
C TRP A 29 19.08 -8.85 -0.59
N THR A 30 19.49 -8.07 -1.58
CA THR A 30 20.88 -7.78 -1.88
C THR A 30 21.07 -6.27 -1.97
N GLN A 31 22.24 -5.82 -1.56
CA GLN A 31 22.61 -4.41 -1.56
C GLN A 31 23.81 -4.24 -2.46
N ASP A 32 23.74 -3.26 -3.34
CA ASP A 32 24.82 -2.89 -4.25
C ASP A 32 25.41 -1.55 -3.80
N ALA A 33 26.66 -1.58 -3.34
CA ALA A 33 27.32 -0.39 -2.81
C ALA A 33 27.65 0.65 -3.88
N ASP A 34 27.95 0.20 -5.12
CA ASP A 34 28.36 1.09 -6.22
C ASP A 34 27.16 1.86 -6.78
N THR A 35 26.06 1.16 -7.03
CA THR A 35 24.82 1.75 -7.55
C THR A 35 23.92 2.28 -6.45
N ARG A 36 24.16 1.93 -5.19
CA ARG A 36 23.34 2.22 -4.02
C ARG A 36 21.91 1.64 -4.11
N GLN A 37 21.75 0.60 -4.92
CA GLN A 37 20.47 -0.06 -5.13
C GLN A 37 20.29 -1.22 -4.15
N VAL A 38 19.10 -1.34 -3.58
CA VAL A 38 18.68 -2.52 -2.82
C VAL A 38 17.63 -3.26 -3.63
N ALA A 39 17.88 -4.54 -3.90
CA ALA A 39 16.93 -5.44 -4.55
C ALA A 39 16.38 -6.43 -3.54
N CYS A 40 15.09 -6.72 -3.62
CA CYS A 40 14.41 -7.64 -2.73
C CYS A 40 13.52 -8.58 -3.55
N THR A 41 13.47 -9.86 -3.15
CA THR A 41 12.46 -10.81 -3.63
C THR A 41 11.65 -11.35 -2.45
N TYR A 42 10.41 -11.75 -2.72
CA TYR A 42 9.53 -12.31 -1.69
C TYR A 42 8.44 -13.20 -2.30
N THR A 43 7.78 -13.97 -1.45
CA THR A 43 6.59 -14.75 -1.75
C THR A 43 5.40 -14.15 -0.99
N LEU A 44 4.26 -13.98 -1.66
CA LEU A 44 2.99 -13.61 -1.03
C LEU A 44 2.05 -14.80 -1.07
N THR A 45 1.58 -15.24 0.09
CA THR A 45 0.60 -16.32 0.25
C THR A 45 -0.72 -15.80 0.81
N GLY A 46 -1.81 -16.55 0.63
CA GLY A 46 -3.16 -16.14 1.03
C GLY A 46 -3.87 -15.34 -0.06
N ASP A 47 -4.61 -14.30 0.34
CA ASP A 47 -5.32 -13.44 -0.60
C ASP A 47 -4.41 -12.33 -1.17
N ALA A 48 -4.89 -11.65 -2.23
CA ALA A 48 -4.21 -10.46 -2.74
C ALA A 48 -4.12 -9.39 -1.65
N ALA A 49 -2.95 -8.73 -1.55
CA ALA A 49 -2.68 -7.75 -0.51
C ALA A 49 -2.03 -6.49 -1.04
N LEU A 50 -2.27 -5.37 -0.38
CA LEU A 50 -1.45 -4.18 -0.51
C LEU A 50 -0.08 -4.47 0.14
N VAL A 51 0.96 -4.56 -0.69
CA VAL A 51 2.34 -4.72 -0.21
C VAL A 51 3.00 -3.36 -0.17
N THR A 52 3.45 -2.96 1.02
CA THR A 52 4.20 -1.72 1.24
C THR A 52 5.58 -2.02 1.78
N ALA A 53 6.52 -1.09 1.57
CA ALA A 53 7.88 -1.22 2.07
C ALA A 53 8.29 0.03 2.87
N GLU A 54 8.97 -0.20 3.99
CA GLU A 54 9.64 0.83 4.76
C GLU A 54 11.16 0.63 4.66
N VAL A 55 11.88 1.73 4.53
CA VAL A 55 13.33 1.76 4.54
C VAL A 55 13.79 2.15 5.94
N LEU A 56 14.57 1.29 6.56
CA LEU A 56 15.08 1.49 7.92
C LEU A 56 16.60 1.62 7.90
N VAL A 57 17.13 2.57 8.66
CA VAL A 57 18.55 2.70 8.96
C VAL A 57 18.72 2.60 10.46
N ALA A 58 19.52 1.65 10.92
CA ALA A 58 19.66 1.34 12.35
C ALA A 58 18.32 1.10 13.09
N GLY A 59 17.32 0.55 12.37
CA GLY A 59 15.99 0.25 12.91
C GLY A 59 14.99 1.41 12.83
N GLU A 60 15.42 2.62 12.47
CA GLU A 60 14.56 3.79 12.35
C GLU A 60 14.22 4.08 10.89
N PRO A 61 12.97 4.51 10.57
CA PRO A 61 12.60 4.90 9.22
C PRO A 61 13.47 6.04 8.69
N ILE A 62 13.88 5.93 7.43
CA ILE A 62 14.58 7.01 6.76
C ILE A 62 13.66 8.23 6.60
N ASP A 63 14.23 9.43 6.68
CA ASP A 63 13.48 10.66 6.42
C ASP A 63 12.80 10.61 5.04
N GLY A 64 11.51 10.91 5.02
CA GLY A 64 10.70 10.90 3.81
C GLY A 64 11.21 11.81 2.69
N ALA A 65 11.94 12.89 3.03
CA ALA A 65 12.59 13.76 2.04
C ALA A 65 13.70 13.05 1.26
N HIS A 66 14.33 12.03 1.87
CA HIS A 66 15.43 11.26 1.28
C HIS A 66 15.04 9.85 0.88
N LEU A 67 13.76 9.52 0.95
CA LEU A 67 13.29 8.14 0.76
C LEU A 67 13.65 7.52 -0.61
N GLY A 68 14.01 8.30 -1.60
CA GLY A 68 14.32 7.77 -2.93
C GLY A 68 13.07 7.27 -3.64
N PHE A 69 13.15 6.17 -4.38
CA PHE A 69 12.00 5.59 -5.08
C PHE A 69 12.05 4.07 -5.10
N PHE A 70 10.85 3.48 -5.23
CA PHE A 70 10.63 2.06 -5.37
C PHE A 70 10.17 1.73 -6.78
N ILE A 71 10.57 0.53 -7.27
CA ILE A 71 10.04 -0.07 -8.50
C ILE A 71 9.72 -1.53 -8.24
N GLY A 72 8.82 -2.10 -9.06
CA GLY A 72 8.43 -3.51 -8.98
C GLY A 72 7.15 -3.74 -8.19
N ASP A 73 7.07 -4.87 -7.49
CA ASP A 73 5.89 -5.36 -6.80
C ASP A 73 5.78 -4.80 -5.38
N VAL A 74 5.54 -3.51 -5.29
CA VAL A 74 5.44 -2.76 -4.04
C VAL A 74 4.54 -1.54 -4.20
N ASN A 75 3.99 -1.04 -3.10
CA ASN A 75 3.09 0.10 -3.04
C ASN A 75 1.86 -0.05 -3.95
N ARG A 76 1.37 -1.26 -4.09
CA ARG A 76 0.16 -1.61 -4.85
C ARG A 76 -0.42 -2.93 -4.36
N VAL A 77 -1.62 -3.25 -4.80
CA VAL A 77 -2.23 -4.56 -4.55
C VAL A 77 -1.54 -5.61 -5.43
N ILE A 78 -1.02 -6.64 -4.79
CA ILE A 78 -0.29 -7.76 -5.40
C ILE A 78 -1.13 -9.02 -5.22
N ALA A 79 -1.26 -9.84 -6.27
CA ALA A 79 -1.85 -11.16 -6.16
C ALA A 79 -0.89 -12.13 -5.43
N ALA A 80 -1.44 -13.15 -4.78
CA ALA A 80 -0.61 -14.21 -4.21
C ALA A 80 0.24 -14.89 -5.30
N GLY A 81 1.48 -15.23 -4.93
CA GLY A 81 2.45 -15.84 -5.85
C GLY A 81 3.85 -15.84 -5.30
N GLU A 82 4.72 -16.57 -5.98
CA GLU A 82 6.16 -16.63 -5.70
C GLU A 82 6.94 -15.71 -6.66
N GLY A 83 8.16 -15.35 -6.25
CA GLY A 83 9.09 -14.60 -7.10
C GLY A 83 8.72 -13.15 -7.35
N HIS A 84 7.89 -12.57 -6.48
CA HIS A 84 7.70 -11.12 -6.50
C HIS A 84 9.01 -10.41 -6.22
N TRP A 85 9.21 -9.26 -6.85
CA TRP A 85 10.43 -8.49 -6.69
C TRP A 85 10.16 -7.01 -6.54
N LEU A 86 11.03 -6.34 -5.83
CA LEU A 86 11.08 -4.90 -5.77
C LEU A 86 12.53 -4.42 -5.73
N SER A 87 12.73 -3.18 -6.09
CA SER A 87 14.00 -2.50 -5.91
C SER A 87 13.80 -1.12 -5.33
N TRP A 88 14.69 -0.75 -4.43
CA TRP A 88 14.76 0.58 -3.86
C TRP A 88 16.07 1.26 -4.26
N ARG A 89 15.97 2.50 -4.68
CA ARG A 89 17.12 3.38 -4.94
C ARG A 89 16.99 4.63 -4.07
N PRO A 90 17.98 4.91 -3.21
CA PRO A 90 17.95 6.10 -2.37
C PRO A 90 18.01 7.38 -3.19
N ASP A 91 17.55 8.48 -2.60
CA ASP A 91 17.75 9.81 -3.16
C ASP A 91 19.26 10.10 -3.28
N LYS A 92 19.65 10.82 -4.34
CA LYS A 92 21.06 11.16 -4.59
C LYS A 92 21.67 12.03 -3.49
N ALA A 93 20.83 12.85 -2.84
CA ALA A 93 21.26 13.73 -1.76
C ALA A 93 21.34 13.01 -0.41
N TRP A 94 20.83 11.77 -0.29
CA TRP A 94 20.91 11.02 0.95
C TRP A 94 22.36 10.62 1.25
N PRO A 95 22.93 11.06 2.39
CA PRO A 95 24.35 10.80 2.70
C PRO A 95 24.60 9.41 3.29
N GLY A 96 23.54 8.63 3.58
CA GLY A 96 23.64 7.36 4.27
C GLY A 96 24.27 6.24 3.45
N ASP A 97 24.70 5.18 4.14
CA ASP A 97 25.25 3.97 3.53
C ASP A 97 24.11 3.00 3.17
N PRO A 98 23.96 2.62 1.88
CA PRO A 98 22.96 1.65 1.47
C PRO A 98 23.13 0.27 2.14
N GLN A 99 24.34 -0.11 2.54
CA GLN A 99 24.58 -1.38 3.24
C GLN A 99 24.05 -1.39 4.69
N ALA A 100 23.79 -0.23 5.25
CA ALA A 100 23.17 -0.09 6.58
C ALA A 100 21.64 -0.14 6.53
N VAL A 101 21.05 -0.29 5.33
CA VAL A 101 19.62 -0.26 5.13
C VAL A 101 18.98 -1.63 5.35
N THR A 102 17.83 -1.63 5.97
CA THR A 102 16.91 -2.77 6.07
C THR A 102 15.58 -2.40 5.43
N LEU A 103 15.05 -3.26 4.56
CA LEU A 103 13.70 -3.10 4.04
C LEU A 103 12.73 -3.92 4.90
N ARG A 104 11.71 -3.28 5.43
CA ARG A 104 10.60 -3.94 6.13
C ARG A 104 9.38 -3.94 5.22
N LEU A 105 8.99 -5.13 4.77
CA LEU A 105 7.78 -5.32 3.97
C LEU A 105 6.58 -5.58 4.87
N LYS A 106 5.42 -5.10 4.44
CA LYS A 106 4.14 -5.36 5.08
C LYS A 106 3.10 -5.71 4.02
N ALA A 107 2.40 -6.82 4.21
CA ALA A 107 1.19 -7.15 3.48
C ALA A 107 -0.03 -6.78 4.33
N THR A 108 -0.98 -6.08 3.74
CA THR A 108 -2.21 -5.64 4.42
C THR A 108 -3.38 -5.88 3.47
N ALA A 109 -4.53 -6.33 4.00
CA ALA A 109 -5.73 -6.43 3.19
C ALA A 109 -6.01 -5.06 2.53
N PRO A 110 -6.43 -5.01 1.25
CA PRO A 110 -6.59 -3.73 0.54
C PRO A 110 -7.52 -2.74 1.26
N GLU A 111 -8.56 -3.26 1.92
CA GLU A 111 -9.51 -2.50 2.73
C GLU A 111 -8.93 -1.92 4.04
N ASP A 112 -7.86 -2.52 4.55
CA ASP A 112 -7.17 -2.13 5.79
C ASP A 112 -5.90 -1.31 5.52
N GLY A 113 -5.67 -0.94 4.28
CA GLY A 113 -4.51 -0.15 3.86
C GLY A 113 -4.43 1.23 4.54
N PRO A 114 -3.27 1.88 4.49
CA PRO A 114 -3.07 3.24 5.03
C PRO A 114 -4.03 4.26 4.42
N ASP A 115 -4.36 5.32 5.18
CA ASP A 115 -5.38 6.28 4.78
C ASP A 115 -4.93 7.28 3.71
N TYR A 116 -3.62 7.49 3.55
CA TYR A 116 -3.09 8.46 2.60
C TYR A 116 -2.25 7.78 1.54
N LEU A 117 -2.46 8.20 0.30
CA LEU A 117 -1.69 7.83 -0.88
C LEU A 117 -1.09 9.10 -1.46
N VAL A 118 0.22 9.10 -1.67
CA VAL A 118 0.93 10.18 -2.36
C VAL A 118 1.46 9.65 -3.68
N VAL A 119 1.14 10.35 -4.76
CA VAL A 119 1.67 10.08 -6.09
C VAL A 119 2.66 11.18 -6.45
N ASP A 120 3.87 10.83 -6.80
CA ASP A 120 4.88 11.77 -7.27
C ASP A 120 4.62 12.11 -8.74
N LEU A 121 4.45 13.39 -9.03
CA LEU A 121 4.19 13.91 -10.37
C LEU A 121 5.42 14.60 -10.98
N SER A 122 6.54 14.63 -10.27
CA SER A 122 7.79 15.19 -10.79
C SER A 122 8.29 14.36 -11.98
N ALA A 123 8.96 15.01 -12.94
CA ALA A 123 9.32 14.42 -14.23
C ALA A 123 10.26 13.20 -14.11
N ASP A 124 11.09 13.17 -13.07
CA ASP A 124 12.05 12.09 -12.81
C ASP A 124 11.47 10.92 -11.98
N ARG A 125 10.29 11.11 -11.40
CA ARG A 125 9.61 10.14 -10.52
C ARG A 125 8.13 9.98 -10.82
N LEU A 126 7.72 10.30 -12.03
CA LEU A 126 6.31 10.28 -12.41
C LEU A 126 5.67 8.91 -12.13
N GLY A 127 4.65 8.94 -11.26
CA GLY A 127 3.89 7.75 -10.89
C GLY A 127 4.47 6.94 -9.74
N ASP A 128 5.56 7.39 -9.07
CA ASP A 128 5.98 6.79 -7.80
C ASP A 128 4.87 6.97 -6.76
N VAL A 129 4.45 5.86 -6.16
CA VAL A 129 3.31 5.81 -5.23
C VAL A 129 3.79 5.43 -3.85
N ARG A 130 3.30 6.13 -2.83
CA ARG A 130 3.61 5.85 -1.43
C ARG A 130 2.39 5.97 -0.54
N TYR A 131 2.36 5.13 0.49
CA TYR A 131 1.30 5.08 1.46
C TYR A 131 1.77 5.61 2.81
N PHE A 132 0.89 6.37 3.48
CA PHE A 132 1.14 6.94 4.80
C PHE A 132 -0.07 6.73 5.69
N ALA A 133 0.17 6.41 6.96
CA ALA A 133 -0.88 6.09 7.90
C ALA A 133 -1.74 7.30 8.30
N SER A 134 -1.14 8.51 8.30
CA SER A 134 -1.85 9.74 8.68
C SER A 134 -1.28 10.96 7.93
N ALA A 135 -1.95 12.10 8.06
CA ALA A 135 -1.49 13.37 7.48
C ALA A 135 -0.16 13.85 8.11
N GLU A 136 0.04 13.56 9.39
CA GLU A 136 1.25 13.92 10.15
C GLU A 136 2.47 13.07 9.72
N ALA A 137 2.21 11.86 9.19
CA ALA A 137 3.26 10.99 8.67
C ALA A 137 3.77 11.42 7.29
N LEU A 138 3.11 12.39 6.65
CA LEU A 138 3.55 12.90 5.35
C LEU A 138 4.87 13.67 5.50
N PRO A 139 5.86 13.42 4.60
CA PRO A 139 7.12 14.15 4.61
C PRO A 139 6.93 15.66 4.36
N TYR A 140 8.00 16.42 4.45
CA TYR A 140 8.03 17.88 4.22
C TYR A 140 7.15 18.71 5.16
N GLY A 141 6.81 18.19 6.35
CA GLY A 141 5.99 18.92 7.33
C GLY A 141 4.49 18.88 7.08
N GLY A 142 4.02 17.91 6.27
CA GLY A 142 2.60 17.63 6.10
C GLY A 142 1.93 18.39 4.97
N LEU A 143 0.60 18.31 4.92
CA LEU A 143 -0.25 18.77 3.79
C LEU A 143 -0.15 20.26 3.46
N THR A 144 0.37 21.09 4.36
CA THR A 144 0.49 22.53 4.14
C THR A 144 1.68 22.92 3.27
N ASN A 145 2.61 22.00 3.02
CA ASN A 145 3.76 22.27 2.17
C ASN A 145 3.36 22.39 0.70
N ASP A 146 3.95 23.35 0.01
CA ASP A 146 3.63 23.64 -1.40
C ASP A 146 3.98 22.47 -2.34
N VAL A 147 4.89 21.56 -1.96
CA VAL A 147 5.20 20.36 -2.74
C VAL A 147 3.95 19.52 -3.05
N TYR A 148 2.96 19.51 -2.15
CA TYR A 148 1.69 18.80 -2.33
C TYR A 148 0.66 19.57 -3.19
N ARG A 149 1.03 20.73 -3.68
CA ARG A 149 0.23 21.53 -4.62
C ARG A 149 0.85 21.60 -6.02
N THR A 150 2.14 21.28 -6.12
CA THR A 150 2.92 21.49 -7.34
C THR A 150 3.50 20.20 -7.92
N GLU A 151 3.99 19.29 -7.09
CA GLU A 151 4.77 18.15 -7.52
C GLU A 151 4.17 16.80 -7.08
N LYS A 152 3.29 16.79 -6.06
CA LYS A 152 2.74 15.56 -5.49
C LYS A 152 1.23 15.65 -5.35
N LEU A 153 0.55 14.59 -5.77
CA LEU A 153 -0.88 14.42 -5.55
C LEU A 153 -1.09 13.61 -4.28
N VAL A 154 -1.83 14.17 -3.34
CA VAL A 154 -2.25 13.47 -2.12
C VAL A 154 -3.70 13.04 -2.25
N LEU A 155 -3.93 11.75 -2.09
CA LEU A 155 -5.26 11.16 -2.02
C LEU A 155 -5.49 10.63 -0.61
N ARG A 156 -6.70 10.86 -0.08
CA ARG A 156 -7.14 10.27 1.18
C ARG A 156 -8.17 9.19 0.91
N ARG A 157 -8.01 8.05 1.55
CA ARG A 157 -9.01 6.98 1.52
C ARG A 157 -10.28 7.47 2.22
N ILE A 158 -11.41 7.30 1.54
CA ILE A 158 -12.73 7.56 2.11
C ILE A 158 -13.34 6.19 2.42
N PRO A 159 -13.58 5.86 3.70
CA PRO A 159 -14.22 4.61 4.07
C PRO A 159 -15.69 4.66 3.67
N ALA A 160 -15.97 4.24 2.43
CA ALA A 160 -17.30 4.32 1.81
C ALA A 160 -18.03 2.97 1.76
N ALA A 161 -17.43 1.90 2.29
CA ALA A 161 -18.07 0.58 2.31
C ALA A 161 -19.39 0.64 3.09
N GLY A 162 -20.51 0.36 2.41
CA GLY A 162 -21.86 0.43 3.01
C GLY A 162 -22.43 1.85 3.19
N VAL A 163 -21.74 2.89 2.73
CA VAL A 163 -22.24 4.28 2.78
C VAL A 163 -22.95 4.61 1.47
N VAL A 164 -24.19 5.08 1.56
CA VAL A 164 -24.90 5.62 0.40
C VAL A 164 -24.49 7.08 0.22
N TRP A 165 -23.89 7.39 -0.92
CA TRP A 165 -23.51 8.73 -1.31
C TRP A 165 -24.61 9.38 -2.15
N ASN A 166 -25.10 10.53 -1.70
CA ASN A 166 -25.97 11.36 -2.51
C ASN A 166 -25.13 12.46 -3.17
N MET A 167 -25.08 12.45 -4.51
CA MET A 167 -24.48 13.54 -5.27
C MET A 167 -25.55 14.58 -5.60
N GLY A 168 -25.33 15.82 -5.19
CA GLY A 168 -26.22 16.94 -5.45
C GLY A 168 -26.52 17.76 -4.21
N SER A 169 -27.06 18.97 -4.40
CA SER A 169 -27.60 19.78 -3.31
C SER A 169 -28.80 19.08 -2.70
N PRO A 170 -29.02 19.14 -1.37
CA PRO A 170 -30.28 18.69 -0.79
C PRO A 170 -31.43 19.44 -1.44
N ALA A 171 -32.54 18.74 -1.73
CA ALA A 171 -33.70 19.27 -2.46
C ALA A 171 -34.50 20.35 -1.70
N THR A 172 -33.88 20.98 -0.72
CA THR A 172 -34.45 22.04 0.12
C THR A 172 -33.51 23.22 0.20
N GLU A 173 -33.48 24.02 -0.86
CA GLU A 173 -33.26 25.46 -0.85
C GLU A 173 -34.40 26.16 -1.57
#